data_d9c583e3fabfde77fa06455b631c288f
#
_entry.id   d9c583e3fabfde77fa06455b631c288f
#
_cell.length_a   1.000
_cell.length_b   1.000
_cell.length_c   1.000
_cell.angle_alpha   90.00
_cell.angle_beta   90.00
_cell.angle_gamma   90.00
#
_symmetry.space_group_name_H-M   'P 1'
#
loop_
_entity.id
_entity.type
_entity.pdbx_description
1 polymer ?
#
loop_
_entity_poly.entity_id
_entity_poly.type
_entity_poly.pdbx_seq_one_letter_code
_entity_poly.pdbx_strand_id
1 'polypeptide(L)'
;MASEAQRVMSEECKELGMCAEISEDGNALNDALEMAKVYADFAPIALMRTKKLMRESFDRSYHDQLKEEARLQDDLVGSKDNIEGVQAFVEKRKPKFTGE
;
A
#
# COMPACT_ATOMS: atom_id res chain seq x y z
N MET A 1 1.48 3.87 27.68
CA MET A 1 0.58 4.62 26.78
C MET A 1 -0.89 4.24 26.96
N ALA A 2 -1.37 3.10 26.50
CA ALA A 2 -2.78 2.73 26.65
C ALA A 2 -3.25 2.56 28.12
N SER A 3 -2.37 2.11 29.00
CA SER A 3 -2.66 1.92 30.43
C SER A 3 -2.59 3.20 31.26
N GLU A 4 -1.97 4.26 30.76
CA GLU A 4 -1.74 5.51 31.52
C GLU A 4 -2.62 6.67 31.01
N ALA A 5 -3.43 6.43 29.97
CA ALA A 5 -4.32 7.42 29.35
C ALA A 5 -3.61 8.74 28.98
N GLN A 6 -2.33 8.66 28.59
CA GLN A 6 -1.54 9.82 28.17
C GLN A 6 -2.05 10.34 26.82
N ARG A 7 -2.05 11.67 26.68
CA ARG A 7 -2.24 12.29 25.38
C ARG A 7 -0.96 12.15 24.56
N VAL A 8 -1.08 11.61 23.35
CA VAL A 8 0.02 11.52 22.39
C VAL A 8 -0.22 12.58 21.32
N MET A 9 0.74 13.46 21.12
CA MET A 9 0.65 14.51 20.12
C MET A 9 0.96 13.96 18.72
N SER A 10 0.62 14.70 17.69
CA SER A 10 0.74 14.24 16.28
C SER A 10 2.16 13.85 15.91
N GLU A 11 3.14 14.63 16.33
CA GLU A 11 4.56 14.38 16.08
C GLU A 11 5.02 13.08 16.72
N GLU A 12 4.64 12.86 17.97
CA GLU A 12 4.95 11.61 18.67
C GLU A 12 4.25 10.41 18.03
N CYS A 13 3.00 10.58 17.54
CA CYS A 13 2.30 9.54 16.78
C CYS A 13 3.08 9.15 15.52
N LYS A 14 3.67 10.12 14.80
CA LYS A 14 4.49 9.86 13.61
C LYS A 14 5.79 9.13 14.00
N GLU A 15 6.48 9.57 15.03
CA GLU A 15 7.70 8.93 15.54
C GLU A 15 7.45 7.48 15.98
N LEU A 16 6.32 7.22 16.62
CA LEU A 16 5.88 5.88 17.03
C LEU A 16 5.34 5.01 15.89
N GLY A 17 5.24 5.54 14.67
CA GLY A 17 4.69 4.82 13.52
C GLY A 17 3.17 4.60 13.58
N MET A 18 2.45 5.34 14.40
CA MET A 18 0.98 5.26 14.51
C MET A 18 0.27 5.93 13.34
N CYS A 19 0.91 6.90 12.70
CA CYS A 19 0.48 7.51 11.46
C CYS A 19 1.68 7.69 10.52
N ALA A 20 1.42 7.70 9.21
CA ALA A 20 2.46 7.86 8.20
C ALA A 20 2.83 9.34 8.00
N GLU A 21 1.83 10.21 7.98
CA GLU A 21 1.99 11.64 7.72
C GLU A 21 1.17 12.48 8.71
N ILE A 22 1.60 13.72 8.87
CA ILE A 22 0.91 14.76 9.64
C ILE A 22 0.58 15.89 8.68
N SER A 23 -0.63 16.40 8.77
CA SER A 23 -1.10 17.54 8.00
C SER A 23 -1.16 18.79 8.86
N GLU A 24 -1.05 19.94 8.26
CA GLU A 24 -1.37 21.22 8.91
C GLU A 24 -2.86 21.26 9.28
N ASP A 25 -3.19 22.07 10.28
CA ASP A 25 -4.57 22.22 10.75
C ASP A 25 -5.51 22.59 9.59
N GLY A 26 -6.56 21.81 9.43
CA GLY A 26 -7.56 21.99 8.39
C GLY A 26 -7.23 21.35 7.03
N ASN A 27 -6.01 20.88 6.80
CA ASN A 27 -5.58 20.33 5.50
C ASN A 27 -5.66 18.81 5.39
N ALA A 28 -5.93 18.09 6.46
CA ALA A 28 -5.90 16.62 6.49
C ALA A 28 -6.72 15.94 5.38
N LEU A 29 -7.88 16.50 5.03
CA LEU A 29 -8.69 15.97 3.93
C LEU A 29 -8.03 16.15 2.58
N ASN A 30 -7.46 17.32 2.32
CA ASN A 30 -6.80 17.60 1.04
C ASN A 30 -5.57 16.72 0.87
N ASP A 31 -4.73 16.61 1.89
CA ASP A 31 -3.52 15.78 1.87
C ASP A 31 -3.86 14.30 1.71
N ALA A 32 -4.92 13.83 2.38
CA ALA A 32 -5.42 12.48 2.21
C ALA A 32 -5.93 12.21 0.79
N LEU A 33 -6.62 13.17 0.17
CA LEU A 33 -7.08 13.05 -1.22
C LEU A 33 -5.91 13.04 -2.21
N GLU A 34 -4.88 13.84 -1.99
CA GLU A 34 -3.67 13.80 -2.82
C GLU A 34 -2.96 12.44 -2.70
N MET A 35 -2.83 11.92 -1.48
CA MET A 35 -2.28 10.57 -1.28
C MET A 35 -3.14 9.49 -1.94
N ALA A 36 -4.46 9.59 -1.84
CA ALA A 36 -5.39 8.65 -2.47
C ALA A 36 -5.26 8.63 -4.01
N LYS A 37 -4.99 9.79 -4.65
CA LYS A 37 -4.72 9.86 -6.09
C LYS A 37 -3.49 9.08 -6.49
N VAL A 38 -2.43 9.10 -5.67
CA VAL A 38 -1.21 8.30 -5.92
C VAL A 38 -1.54 6.81 -5.90
N TYR A 39 -2.33 6.36 -4.92
CA TYR A 39 -2.76 4.95 -4.86
C TYR A 39 -3.71 4.56 -5.98
N ALA A 40 -4.53 5.49 -6.46
CA ALA A 40 -5.45 5.26 -7.58
C ALA A 40 -4.72 5.01 -8.92
N ASP A 41 -3.46 5.42 -9.03
CA ASP A 41 -2.61 5.18 -10.19
C ASP A 41 -1.95 3.79 -10.18
N PHE A 42 -2.06 3.03 -9.10
CA PHE A 42 -1.48 1.69 -9.01
C PHE A 42 -2.42 0.63 -9.59
N ALA A 43 -1.83 -0.53 -9.99
CA ALA A 43 -2.62 -1.69 -10.41
C ALA A 43 -3.53 -2.15 -9.26
N PRO A 44 -4.88 -2.06 -9.40
CA PRO A 44 -5.79 -2.20 -8.25
C PRO A 44 -5.73 -3.57 -7.60
N ILE A 45 -5.64 -4.65 -8.40
CA ILE A 45 -5.58 -6.02 -7.86
C ILE A 45 -4.25 -6.24 -7.12
N ALA A 46 -3.13 -5.77 -7.67
CA ALA A 46 -1.84 -5.88 -7.02
C ALA A 46 -1.82 -5.14 -5.68
N LEU A 47 -2.35 -3.91 -5.64
CA LEU A 47 -2.44 -3.10 -4.42
C LEU A 47 -3.30 -3.79 -3.35
N MET A 48 -4.46 -4.32 -3.74
CA MET A 48 -5.36 -5.03 -2.84
C MET A 48 -4.71 -6.31 -2.26
N ARG A 49 -3.99 -7.08 -3.09
CA ARG A 49 -3.26 -8.28 -2.65
C ARG A 49 -2.10 -7.94 -1.73
N THR A 50 -1.33 -6.89 -2.04
CA THR A 50 -0.27 -6.39 -1.17
C THR A 50 -0.80 -6.01 0.21
N LYS A 51 -1.90 -5.26 0.27
CA LYS A 51 -2.55 -4.90 1.53
C LYS A 51 -2.97 -6.12 2.34
N LYS A 52 -3.56 -7.12 1.68
CA LYS A 52 -3.93 -8.39 2.31
C LYS A 52 -2.71 -9.11 2.87
N LEU A 53 -1.67 -9.27 2.04
CA LEU A 53 -0.43 -9.94 2.40
C LEU A 53 0.23 -9.30 3.64
N MET A 54 0.31 -7.97 3.68
CA MET A 54 0.85 -7.24 4.83
C MET A 54 0.02 -7.45 6.10
N ARG A 55 -1.30 -7.39 6.02
CA ARG A 55 -2.18 -7.58 7.19
C ARG A 55 -2.07 -8.97 7.80
N GLU A 56 -1.92 -9.99 6.97
CA GLU A 56 -1.85 -11.38 7.38
C GLU A 56 -0.43 -11.84 7.75
N SER A 57 0.59 -10.99 7.53
CA SER A 57 2.00 -11.32 7.78
C SER A 57 2.30 -11.58 9.27
N PHE A 58 1.57 -10.95 10.17
CA PHE A 58 1.76 -11.12 11.61
C PHE A 58 1.32 -12.51 12.13
N ASP A 59 0.45 -13.19 11.39
CA ASP A 59 -0.10 -14.50 11.76
C ASP A 59 0.61 -15.66 11.05
N ARG A 60 1.65 -15.36 10.25
CA ARG A 60 2.37 -16.36 9.46
C ARG A 60 3.83 -16.49 9.90
N SER A 61 4.38 -17.70 9.72
CA SER A 61 5.83 -17.87 9.77
C SER A 61 6.48 -17.14 8.58
N TYR A 62 7.74 -16.74 8.72
CA TYR A 62 8.51 -16.13 7.61
C TYR A 62 8.45 -16.99 6.33
N HIS A 63 8.57 -18.30 6.47
CA HIS A 63 8.57 -19.23 5.35
C HIS A 63 7.20 -19.31 4.65
N ASP A 64 6.12 -19.32 5.42
CA ASP A 64 4.76 -19.36 4.87
C ASP A 64 4.38 -18.00 4.25
N GLN A 65 4.91 -16.90 4.80
CA GLN A 65 4.74 -15.58 4.21
C GLN A 65 5.39 -15.50 2.82
N LEU A 66 6.62 -16.01 2.66
CA LEU A 66 7.28 -16.05 1.35
C LEU A 66 6.53 -16.92 0.33
N LYS A 67 5.99 -18.06 0.76
CA LYS A 67 5.17 -18.91 -0.12
C LYS A 67 3.90 -18.21 -0.59
N GLU A 68 3.23 -17.52 0.32
CA GLU A 68 2.01 -16.79 -0.02
C GLU A 68 2.31 -15.59 -0.93
N GLU A 69 3.43 -14.89 -0.73
CA GLU A 69 3.88 -13.83 -1.62
C GLU A 69 4.11 -14.36 -3.04
N ALA A 70 4.86 -15.46 -3.18
CA ALA A 70 5.10 -16.10 -4.46
C ALA A 70 3.79 -16.52 -5.15
N ARG A 71 2.87 -17.15 -4.40
CA ARG A 71 1.56 -17.56 -4.91
C ARG A 71 0.74 -16.37 -5.43
N LEU A 72 0.68 -15.29 -4.66
CA LEU A 72 -0.05 -14.08 -5.06
C LEU A 72 0.58 -13.38 -6.26
N GLN A 73 1.92 -13.45 -6.37
CA GLN A 73 2.66 -12.95 -7.52
C GLN A 73 2.32 -13.76 -8.78
N ASP A 74 2.38 -15.11 -8.68
CA ASP A 74 2.06 -16.00 -9.81
C ASP A 74 0.65 -15.77 -10.35
N ASP A 75 -0.32 -15.53 -9.46
CA ASP A 75 -1.69 -15.21 -9.85
C ASP A 75 -1.83 -13.88 -10.64
N LEU A 76 -0.86 -12.98 -10.54
CA LEU A 76 -0.86 -11.70 -11.26
C LEU A 76 -0.11 -11.77 -12.59
N VAL A 77 0.77 -12.76 -12.76
CA VAL A 77 1.53 -12.95 -14.00
C VAL A 77 0.57 -13.20 -15.15
N GLY A 78 0.71 -12.40 -16.22
CA GLY A 78 -0.14 -12.51 -17.41
C GLY A 78 -1.47 -11.77 -17.33
N SER A 79 -1.79 -11.12 -16.20
CA SER A 79 -2.92 -10.19 -16.14
C SER A 79 -2.70 -8.99 -17.09
N LYS A 80 -3.78 -8.34 -17.51
CA LYS A 80 -3.66 -7.16 -18.40
C LYS A 80 -2.82 -6.06 -17.75
N ASP A 81 -3.03 -5.83 -16.46
CA ASP A 81 -2.26 -4.82 -15.71
C ASP A 81 -0.77 -5.21 -15.58
N ASN A 82 -0.45 -6.51 -15.44
CA ASN A 82 0.94 -6.97 -15.43
C ASN A 82 1.61 -6.72 -16.79
N ILE A 83 0.95 -7.06 -17.88
CA ILE A 83 1.44 -6.84 -19.26
C ILE A 83 1.61 -5.34 -19.52
N GLU A 84 0.61 -4.53 -19.17
CA GLU A 84 0.67 -3.07 -19.29
C GLU A 84 1.82 -2.47 -18.49
N GLY A 85 2.03 -2.93 -17.24
CA GLY A 85 3.12 -2.47 -16.40
C GLY A 85 4.50 -2.73 -17.02
N VAL A 86 4.71 -3.95 -17.53
CA VAL A 86 5.96 -4.33 -18.22
C VAL A 86 6.16 -3.49 -19.48
N GLN A 87 5.11 -3.35 -20.30
CA GLN A 87 5.18 -2.59 -21.54
C GLN A 87 5.45 -1.10 -21.27
N ALA A 88 4.75 -0.50 -20.32
CA ALA A 88 4.94 0.89 -19.93
C ALA A 88 6.37 1.14 -19.43
N PHE A 89 6.94 0.19 -18.67
CA PHE A 89 8.32 0.27 -18.20
C PHE A 89 9.33 0.27 -19.36
N VAL A 90 9.16 -0.64 -20.33
CA VAL A 90 10.04 -0.71 -21.52
C VAL A 90 9.92 0.56 -22.37
N GLU A 91 8.70 1.06 -22.55
CA GLU A 91 8.41 2.27 -23.33
C GLU A 91 8.70 3.58 -22.60
N LYS A 92 9.08 3.51 -21.30
CA LYS A 92 9.34 4.66 -20.42
C LYS A 92 8.17 5.65 -20.34
N ARG A 93 6.97 5.13 -20.28
CA ARG A 93 5.72 5.90 -20.13
C ARG A 93 5.01 5.53 -18.82
N LYS A 94 4.05 6.35 -18.43
CA LYS A 94 3.16 6.03 -17.31
C LYS A 94 2.21 4.88 -17.71
N PRO A 95 2.05 3.83 -16.89
CA PRO A 95 1.11 2.76 -17.14
C PRO A 95 -0.35 3.24 -16.96
N LYS A 96 -1.29 2.52 -17.59
CA LYS A 96 -2.74 2.74 -17.47
C LYS A 96 -3.38 1.44 -17.02
N PHE A 97 -3.50 1.28 -15.72
CA PHE A 97 -4.08 0.08 -15.12
C PHE A 97 -5.61 0.10 -15.15
N THR A 98 -6.21 -1.06 -15.36
CA THR A 98 -7.67 -1.25 -15.48
C THR A 98 -8.25 -2.16 -14.41
N GLY A 99 -7.41 -2.87 -13.66
CA GLY A 99 -7.83 -3.86 -12.67
C GLY A 99 -8.19 -5.23 -13.28
N GLU A 100 -7.60 -5.60 -14.41
CA GLU A 100 -7.87 -6.86 -15.11
C GLU A 100 -6.61 -7.72 -15.30
#